data_9f77fe987f7c16693ff2c9824f1bc959
#
_entry.id   9f77fe987f7c16693ff2c9824f1bc959
#
_cell.length_a   1.000
_cell.length_b   1.000
_cell.length_c   1.000
_cell.angle_alpha   90.00
_cell.angle_beta   90.00
_cell.angle_gamma   90.00
#
_symmetry.space_group_name_H-M   'P 1'
#
loop_
_entity.id
_entity.type
_entity.pdbx_description
1 polymer ?
#
loop_
_entity_poly.entity_id
_entity_poly.type
_entity_poly.pdbx_seq_one_letter_code
_entity_poly.pdbx_strand_id
1 'polypeptide(L)'
;LIPSCSEAGVMGILPGIIGTIQAAEAIKIITNIGFPLNGRLLIFNALKMSFKELTLKSNPENRNITKLIDYNSFCSEVKVKNEIDLDIKSISVKELKVLLNQASKETLLIDVRSQIEHNECSISGSRLIPLSTIESEESINEIKILAAQKNLYVFCKSGKRSLQALRLLKKHGIKGINIEGGI
;
A
#
# COMPACT_ATOMS: atom_id res chain seq x y z
N LEU A 1 -5.76 -8.13 -4.22
CA LEU A 1 -4.93 -6.99 -4.63
C LEU A 1 -3.46 -7.45 -4.63
N ILE A 2 -2.73 -7.13 -5.69
CA ILE A 2 -1.30 -7.39 -5.75
C ILE A 2 -0.62 -6.26 -4.98
N PRO A 3 0.20 -6.56 -3.94
CA PRO A 3 0.89 -5.53 -3.19
C PRO A 3 1.88 -4.76 -4.07
N SER A 4 2.16 -3.51 -3.74
CA SER A 4 3.16 -2.71 -4.44
C SER A 4 4.57 -3.29 -4.23
N CYS A 5 5.50 -3.00 -5.13
CA CYS A 5 6.90 -3.47 -5.01
C CYS A 5 7.56 -3.00 -3.70
N SER A 6 7.13 -1.86 -3.16
CA SER A 6 7.62 -1.33 -1.87
C SER A 6 7.06 -2.07 -0.66
N GLU A 7 5.93 -2.75 -0.80
CA GLU A 7 5.29 -3.52 0.27
C GLU A 7 5.73 -4.98 0.25
N ALA A 8 5.77 -5.59 -0.94
CA ALA A 8 6.12 -7.01 -1.11
C ALA A 8 7.63 -7.24 -1.24
N GLY A 9 8.39 -6.22 -1.62
CA GLY A 9 9.76 -6.36 -2.07
C GLY A 9 9.85 -7.03 -3.46
N VAL A 10 10.88 -6.68 -4.21
CA VAL A 10 11.19 -7.31 -5.50
C VAL A 10 12.68 -7.59 -5.57
N MET A 11 13.06 -8.82 -5.90
CA MET A 11 14.45 -9.14 -6.20
C MET A 11 14.90 -8.33 -7.41
N GLY A 12 15.92 -7.47 -7.25
CA GLY A 12 16.39 -6.56 -8.31
C GLY A 12 16.86 -7.27 -9.60
N ILE A 13 17.19 -8.55 -9.52
CA ILE A 13 17.56 -9.35 -10.70
C ILE A 13 16.36 -9.63 -11.63
N LEU A 14 15.13 -9.66 -11.10
CA LEU A 14 13.93 -9.96 -11.89
C LEU A 14 13.67 -8.96 -13.02
N PRO A 15 13.72 -7.63 -12.78
CA PRO A 15 13.62 -6.65 -13.86
C PRO A 15 14.69 -6.82 -14.94
N GLY A 16 15.92 -7.21 -14.55
CA GLY A 16 17.00 -7.49 -15.50
C GLY A 16 16.68 -8.65 -16.43
N ILE A 17 16.24 -9.78 -15.88
CA ILE A 17 15.86 -10.97 -16.67
C ILE A 17 14.69 -10.65 -17.60
N ILE A 18 13.63 -10.04 -17.06
CA ILE A 18 12.43 -9.71 -17.86
C ILE A 18 12.76 -8.65 -18.91
N GLY A 19 13.56 -7.62 -18.56
CA GLY A 19 13.98 -6.60 -19.51
C GLY A 19 14.79 -7.15 -20.68
N THR A 20 15.68 -8.11 -20.43
CA THR A 20 16.45 -8.80 -21.49
C THR A 20 15.53 -9.61 -22.40
N ILE A 21 14.54 -10.33 -21.84
CA ILE A 21 13.54 -11.06 -22.63
C ILE A 21 12.72 -10.08 -23.47
N GLN A 22 12.27 -8.96 -22.93
CA GLN A 22 11.54 -7.92 -23.66
C GLN A 22 12.36 -7.35 -24.83
N ALA A 23 13.66 -7.09 -24.62
CA ALA A 23 14.54 -6.63 -25.67
C ALA A 23 14.68 -7.67 -26.79
N ALA A 24 14.81 -8.95 -26.46
CA ALA A 24 14.84 -10.03 -27.44
C ALA A 24 13.53 -10.13 -28.24
N GLU A 25 12.38 -9.97 -27.59
CA GLU A 25 11.08 -9.94 -28.26
C GLU A 25 10.95 -8.75 -29.22
N ALA A 26 11.42 -7.56 -28.81
CA ALA A 26 11.44 -6.38 -29.68
C ALA A 26 12.30 -6.60 -30.92
N ILE A 27 13.50 -7.20 -30.75
CA ILE A 27 14.38 -7.53 -31.87
C ILE A 27 13.71 -8.52 -32.83
N LYS A 28 13.07 -9.56 -32.32
CA LYS A 28 12.33 -10.54 -33.17
C LYS A 28 11.25 -9.86 -34.00
N ILE A 29 10.49 -8.92 -33.41
CA ILE A 29 9.45 -8.18 -34.11
C ILE A 29 10.06 -7.28 -35.20
N ILE A 30 11.13 -6.53 -34.88
CA ILE A 30 11.77 -5.61 -35.83
C ILE A 30 12.41 -6.37 -37.01
N THR A 31 13.11 -7.46 -36.71
CA THR A 31 13.86 -8.22 -37.70
C THR A 31 13.03 -9.28 -38.43
N ASN A 32 11.83 -9.52 -37.93
CA ASN A 32 10.93 -10.60 -38.40
C ASN A 32 11.61 -11.99 -38.33
N ILE A 33 12.48 -12.24 -37.34
CA ILE A 33 13.18 -13.50 -37.10
C ILE A 33 12.53 -14.24 -35.93
N GLY A 34 12.28 -15.53 -36.11
CA GLY A 34 11.75 -16.41 -35.06
C GLY A 34 10.26 -16.19 -34.78
N PHE A 35 9.81 -16.58 -33.60
CA PHE A 35 8.39 -16.53 -33.19
C PHE A 35 8.24 -15.58 -32.02
N PRO A 36 7.77 -14.33 -32.19
CA PRO A 36 7.52 -13.42 -31.09
C PRO A 36 6.37 -13.91 -30.18
N LEU A 37 6.35 -13.45 -28.93
CA LEU A 37 5.31 -13.80 -27.94
C LEU A 37 3.94 -13.15 -28.23
N ASN A 38 3.67 -12.78 -29.47
CA ASN A 38 2.38 -12.17 -29.84
C ASN A 38 1.21 -13.12 -29.54
N GLY A 39 0.24 -12.67 -28.74
CA GLY A 39 -0.90 -13.47 -28.27
C GLY A 39 -0.54 -14.52 -27.22
N ARG A 40 0.63 -14.42 -26.59
CA ARG A 40 1.09 -15.33 -25.54
C ARG A 40 1.59 -14.57 -24.33
N LEU A 41 1.40 -15.12 -23.15
CA LEU A 41 1.91 -14.59 -21.88
C LEU A 41 2.98 -15.53 -21.35
N LEU A 42 4.20 -15.02 -21.19
CA LEU A 42 5.29 -15.75 -20.57
C LEU A 42 5.36 -15.41 -19.07
N ILE A 43 5.30 -16.42 -18.22
CA ILE A 43 5.41 -16.31 -16.78
C ILE A 43 6.74 -16.92 -16.35
N PHE A 44 7.57 -16.14 -15.66
CA PHE A 44 8.83 -16.58 -15.10
C PHE A 44 8.71 -16.79 -13.59
N ASN A 45 9.04 -17.98 -13.10
CA ASN A 45 9.15 -18.29 -11.68
C ASN A 45 10.62 -18.38 -11.30
N ALA A 46 11.14 -17.35 -10.66
CA ALA A 46 12.55 -17.26 -10.27
C ALA A 46 12.94 -18.28 -9.20
N LEU A 47 12.03 -18.63 -8.29
CA LEU A 47 12.34 -19.61 -7.22
C LEU A 47 12.49 -21.02 -7.77
N LYS A 48 11.81 -21.36 -8.87
CA LYS A 48 11.88 -22.67 -9.54
C LYS A 48 12.71 -22.63 -10.81
N MET A 49 13.21 -21.45 -11.22
CA MET A 49 13.90 -21.24 -12.50
C MET A 49 13.14 -21.84 -13.66
N SER A 50 11.84 -21.62 -13.72
CA SER A 50 10.96 -22.21 -14.73
C SER A 50 10.11 -21.16 -15.43
N PHE A 51 9.82 -21.45 -16.69
CA PHE A 51 8.93 -20.65 -17.52
C PHE A 51 7.61 -21.39 -17.77
N LYS A 52 6.52 -20.66 -17.78
CA LYS A 52 5.20 -21.14 -18.19
C LYS A 52 4.64 -20.20 -19.25
N GLU A 53 4.14 -20.76 -20.32
CA GLU A 53 3.51 -20.02 -21.39
C GLU A 53 2.00 -20.27 -21.39
N LEU A 54 1.23 -19.19 -21.58
CA LEU A 54 -0.22 -19.22 -21.71
C LEU A 54 -0.62 -18.52 -23.02
N THR A 55 -1.53 -19.12 -23.77
CA THR A 55 -2.13 -18.48 -24.93
C THR A 55 -3.21 -17.51 -24.50
N LEU A 56 -3.14 -16.26 -24.96
CA LEU A 56 -4.13 -15.24 -24.71
C LEU A 56 -5.21 -15.30 -25.79
N LYS A 57 -6.46 -15.45 -25.38
CA LYS A 57 -7.60 -15.33 -26.31
C LYS A 57 -7.95 -13.85 -26.48
N SER A 58 -8.07 -13.41 -27.71
CA SER A 58 -8.55 -12.08 -28.05
C SER A 58 -10.03 -11.96 -27.64
N ASN A 59 -10.40 -10.90 -26.91
CA ASN A 59 -11.80 -10.54 -26.74
C ASN A 59 -12.19 -9.53 -27.84
N PRO A 60 -13.11 -9.89 -28.74
CA PRO A 60 -13.54 -8.99 -29.83
C PRO A 60 -14.11 -7.66 -29.34
N GLU A 61 -14.76 -7.63 -28.15
CA GLU A 61 -15.32 -6.42 -27.56
C GLU A 61 -14.26 -5.37 -27.25
N ASN A 62 -13.02 -5.79 -26.92
CA ASN A 62 -11.90 -4.89 -26.66
C ASN A 62 -11.38 -4.18 -27.91
N ARG A 63 -11.88 -4.50 -29.11
CA ARG A 63 -11.50 -3.82 -30.37
C ARG A 63 -12.29 -2.53 -30.60
N ASN A 64 -13.41 -2.35 -29.93
CA ASN A 64 -14.31 -1.21 -30.10
C ASN A 64 -14.02 -0.07 -29.12
N ILE A 65 -12.73 0.23 -28.91
CA ILE A 65 -12.32 1.33 -28.03
C ILE A 65 -12.53 2.63 -28.81
N THR A 66 -13.56 3.40 -28.45
CA THR A 66 -13.89 4.69 -29.08
C THR A 66 -13.33 5.89 -28.32
N LYS A 67 -12.97 5.70 -27.04
CA LYS A 67 -12.40 6.76 -26.19
C LYS A 67 -11.49 6.13 -25.12
N LEU A 68 -10.54 6.91 -24.63
CA LEU A 68 -9.74 6.53 -23.46
C LEU A 68 -10.64 6.52 -22.23
N ILE A 69 -10.38 5.55 -21.34
CA ILE A 69 -11.01 5.54 -20.02
C ILE A 69 -10.45 6.68 -19.16
N ASP A 70 -11.22 7.12 -18.18
CA ASP A 70 -10.70 8.00 -17.14
C ASP A 70 -9.74 7.19 -16.25
N TYR A 71 -8.42 7.33 -16.53
CA TYR A 71 -7.38 6.64 -15.78
C TYR A 71 -7.31 7.08 -14.32
N ASN A 72 -7.70 8.30 -13.98
CA ASN A 72 -7.72 8.76 -12.60
C ASN A 72 -8.79 8.04 -11.80
N SER A 73 -9.93 7.75 -12.37
CA SER A 73 -10.98 6.96 -11.73
C SER A 73 -10.68 5.46 -11.77
N PHE A 74 -10.00 4.98 -12.82
CA PHE A 74 -9.65 3.55 -12.97
C PHE A 74 -8.44 3.15 -12.14
N CYS A 75 -7.40 3.99 -12.07
CA CYS A 75 -6.18 3.75 -11.29
C CYS A 75 -6.26 4.27 -9.87
N SER A 76 -7.11 5.25 -9.58
CA SER A 76 -7.52 5.44 -8.21
C SER A 76 -8.22 4.14 -7.82
N GLU A 77 -7.64 3.41 -6.87
CA GLU A 77 -8.39 2.43 -6.10
C GLU A 77 -9.79 3.02 -5.93
N VAL A 78 -10.80 2.29 -6.40
CA VAL A 78 -12.18 2.69 -6.13
C VAL A 78 -12.17 3.07 -4.67
N LYS A 79 -12.18 4.35 -4.36
CA LYS A 79 -12.53 4.82 -3.04
C LYS A 79 -13.98 4.41 -2.93
N VAL A 80 -14.20 3.12 -2.67
CA VAL A 80 -15.39 2.73 -1.95
C VAL A 80 -15.25 3.56 -0.69
N LYS A 81 -15.83 4.74 -0.71
CA LYS A 81 -16.13 5.50 0.49
C LYS A 81 -17.10 4.58 1.23
N ASN A 82 -16.53 3.56 1.87
CA ASN A 82 -17.28 2.83 2.86
C ASN A 82 -17.77 3.91 3.80
N GLU A 83 -19.02 3.86 4.19
CA GLU A 83 -19.60 4.80 5.17
C GLU A 83 -18.71 4.91 6.42
N ILE A 84 -17.90 3.89 6.67
CA ILE A 84 -16.84 3.83 7.71
C ILE A 84 -15.74 4.89 7.48
N ASP A 85 -15.38 5.24 6.24
CA ASP A 85 -14.30 6.20 5.95
C ASP A 85 -14.74 7.66 6.11
N LEU A 86 -16.02 7.94 5.90
CA LEU A 86 -16.59 9.27 6.09
C LEU A 86 -16.51 9.75 7.55
N ASP A 87 -16.30 8.83 8.49
CA ASP A 87 -16.29 9.10 9.93
C ASP A 87 -14.87 9.07 10.55
N ILE A 88 -13.82 8.75 9.78
CA ILE A 88 -12.43 8.82 10.24
C ILE A 88 -11.85 10.17 9.87
N LYS A 89 -11.60 10.99 10.90
CA LYS A 89 -10.94 12.28 10.71
C LYS A 89 -9.49 12.09 10.26
N SER A 90 -9.04 12.95 9.36
CA SER A 90 -7.64 13.03 8.95
C SER A 90 -7.11 14.43 9.15
N ILE A 91 -5.84 14.52 9.54
CA ILE A 91 -5.09 15.78 9.59
C ILE A 91 -3.79 15.65 8.80
N SER A 92 -3.27 16.75 8.33
CA SER A 92 -2.00 16.80 7.63
C SER A 92 -0.81 16.72 8.59
N VAL A 93 0.37 16.38 8.06
CA VAL A 93 1.64 16.42 8.83
C VAL A 93 1.93 17.81 9.41
N LYS A 94 1.53 18.87 8.68
CA LYS A 94 1.71 20.26 9.15
C LYS A 94 0.88 20.55 10.40
N GLU A 95 -0.37 20.13 10.40
CA GLU A 95 -1.27 20.27 11.57
C GLU A 95 -0.79 19.44 12.74
N LEU A 96 -0.32 18.21 12.50
CA LEU A 96 0.30 17.39 13.55
C LEU A 96 1.49 18.10 14.20
N LYS A 97 2.38 18.70 13.38
CA LYS A 97 3.54 19.44 13.89
C LYS A 97 3.14 20.59 14.82
N VAL A 98 2.08 21.31 14.49
CA VAL A 98 1.54 22.39 15.33
C VAL A 98 1.03 21.81 16.66
N LEU A 99 0.29 20.72 16.62
CA LEU A 99 -0.23 20.04 17.82
C LEU A 99 0.88 19.55 18.74
N LEU A 100 1.93 18.95 18.18
CA LEU A 100 3.07 18.47 18.97
C LEU A 100 3.86 19.61 19.63
N ASN A 101 4.00 20.76 18.96
CA ASN A 101 4.68 21.93 19.50
C ASN A 101 3.91 22.58 20.66
N GLN A 102 2.59 22.37 20.73
CA GLN A 102 1.76 22.89 21.82
C GLN A 102 1.87 22.06 23.10
N ALA A 103 2.78 21.07 23.16
CA ALA A 103 3.09 20.23 24.31
C ALA A 103 1.84 19.61 24.99
N SER A 104 0.85 19.23 24.20
CA SER A 104 -0.36 18.60 24.72
C SER A 104 -0.03 17.21 25.29
N LYS A 105 -0.10 17.08 26.61
CA LYS A 105 0.02 15.78 27.30
C LYS A 105 -1.08 14.79 26.93
N GLU A 106 -2.08 15.25 26.18
CA GLU A 106 -3.25 14.49 25.73
C GLU A 106 -3.08 13.85 24.36
N THR A 107 -1.87 13.84 23.80
CA THR A 107 -1.61 13.26 22.48
C THR A 107 -0.98 11.89 22.63
N LEU A 108 -1.58 10.89 21.96
CA LEU A 108 -1.02 9.55 21.78
C LEU A 108 -0.75 9.34 20.29
N LEU A 109 0.53 9.13 19.94
CA LEU A 109 0.96 8.83 18.60
C LEU A 109 1.25 7.34 18.45
N ILE A 110 0.60 6.68 17.50
CA ILE A 110 0.87 5.28 17.14
C ILE A 110 1.44 5.21 15.73
N ASP A 111 2.61 4.58 15.62
CA ASP A 111 3.25 4.20 14.37
C ASP A 111 2.83 2.78 13.99
N VAL A 112 2.19 2.62 12.84
CA VAL A 112 1.74 1.31 12.35
C VAL A 112 2.64 0.72 11.27
N ARG A 113 3.86 1.24 11.14
CA ARG A 113 4.88 0.73 10.22
C ARG A 113 5.55 -0.52 10.80
N SER A 114 6.50 -1.06 10.06
CA SER A 114 7.34 -2.15 10.56
C SER A 114 8.38 -1.67 11.57
N GLN A 115 8.93 -2.58 12.37
CA GLN A 115 10.03 -2.30 13.29
C GLN A 115 11.25 -1.71 12.55
N ILE A 116 11.54 -2.18 11.34
CA ILE A 116 12.66 -1.70 10.52
C ILE A 116 12.45 -0.22 10.16
N GLU A 117 11.29 0.12 9.62
CA GLU A 117 10.92 1.50 9.26
C GLU A 117 10.95 2.45 10.47
N HIS A 118 10.50 1.96 11.63
CA HIS A 118 10.51 2.74 12.87
C HIS A 118 11.93 3.03 13.38
N ASN A 119 12.82 2.05 13.26
CA ASN A 119 14.23 2.20 13.66
C ASN A 119 15.01 3.14 12.74
N GLU A 120 14.67 3.17 11.45
CA GLU A 120 15.31 4.09 10.49
C GLU A 120 14.92 5.55 10.76
N CYS A 121 13.65 5.79 11.03
CA CYS A 121 13.13 7.14 11.29
C CYS A 121 11.82 7.01 12.06
N SER A 122 11.65 7.73 13.16
CA SER A 122 10.41 7.76 13.93
C SER A 122 10.11 9.15 14.50
N ILE A 123 8.85 9.40 14.85
CA ILE A 123 8.45 10.60 15.54
C ILE A 123 8.71 10.37 17.03
N SER A 124 9.48 11.27 17.68
CA SER A 124 9.78 11.17 19.10
C SER A 124 8.50 11.08 19.94
N GLY A 125 8.45 10.09 20.86
CA GLY A 125 7.30 9.84 21.71
C GLY A 125 6.19 9.00 21.03
N SER A 126 6.36 8.56 19.79
CA SER A 126 5.43 7.62 19.19
C SER A 126 5.61 6.20 19.72
N ARG A 127 4.50 5.47 19.81
CA ARG A 127 4.46 4.05 20.16
C ARG A 127 4.35 3.22 18.91
N LEU A 128 5.25 2.27 18.72
CA LEU A 128 5.18 1.34 17.59
C LEU A 128 4.19 0.21 17.90
N ILE A 129 3.18 0.07 17.06
CA ILE A 129 2.24 -1.07 17.03
C ILE A 129 2.00 -1.39 15.56
N PRO A 130 2.75 -2.34 14.97
CA PRO A 130 2.66 -2.64 13.55
C PRO A 130 1.26 -3.04 13.11
N LEU A 131 0.87 -2.66 11.89
CA LEU A 131 -0.43 -3.01 11.31
C LEU A 131 -0.70 -4.52 11.34
N SER A 132 0.34 -5.35 11.21
CA SER A 132 0.24 -6.81 11.25
C SER A 132 -0.22 -7.38 12.60
N THR A 133 -0.01 -6.65 13.67
CA THR A 133 -0.35 -7.08 15.04
C THR A 133 -1.45 -6.25 15.68
N ILE A 134 -1.99 -5.25 14.98
CA ILE A 134 -2.91 -4.25 15.55
C ILE A 134 -4.24 -4.85 16.01
N GLU A 135 -4.69 -5.96 15.41
CA GLU A 135 -5.91 -6.68 15.80
C GLU A 135 -5.67 -7.72 16.91
N SER A 136 -4.44 -7.91 17.41
CA SER A 136 -4.21 -8.80 18.52
C SER A 136 -4.88 -8.26 19.80
N GLU A 137 -5.34 -9.17 20.66
CA GLU A 137 -5.97 -8.77 21.93
C GLU A 137 -5.06 -7.89 22.79
N GLU A 138 -3.75 -8.20 22.78
CA GLU A 138 -2.73 -7.43 23.49
C GLU A 138 -2.66 -6.00 22.98
N SER A 139 -2.54 -5.80 21.66
CA SER A 139 -2.47 -4.48 21.03
C SER A 139 -3.75 -3.66 21.25
N ILE A 140 -4.92 -4.30 21.12
CA ILE A 140 -6.20 -3.64 21.36
C ILE A 140 -6.33 -3.17 22.80
N ASN A 141 -5.96 -4.02 23.77
CA ASN A 141 -6.01 -3.67 25.19
C ASN A 141 -4.99 -2.57 25.53
N GLU A 142 -3.77 -2.67 25.00
CA GLU A 142 -2.77 -1.62 25.15
C GLU A 142 -3.27 -0.27 24.62
N ILE A 143 -3.82 -0.25 23.40
CA ILE A 143 -4.34 0.98 22.79
C ILE A 143 -5.50 1.56 23.61
N LYS A 144 -6.43 0.73 24.08
CA LYS A 144 -7.55 1.18 24.93
C LYS A 144 -7.08 1.86 26.20
N ILE A 145 -6.10 1.26 26.87
CA ILE A 145 -5.54 1.82 28.11
C ILE A 145 -4.84 3.16 27.82
N LEU A 146 -4.00 3.19 26.78
CA LEU A 146 -3.23 4.40 26.44
C LEU A 146 -4.10 5.53 25.89
N ALA A 147 -5.18 5.22 25.19
CA ALA A 147 -6.10 6.18 24.57
C ALA A 147 -7.22 6.64 25.51
N ALA A 148 -7.36 6.08 26.71
CA ALA A 148 -8.48 6.37 27.63
C ALA A 148 -8.65 7.87 27.96
N GLN A 149 -7.55 8.62 28.00
CA GLN A 149 -7.53 10.05 28.30
C GLN A 149 -6.73 10.87 27.27
N LYS A 150 -6.51 10.29 26.06
CA LYS A 150 -5.67 10.91 25.03
C LYS A 150 -6.33 10.87 23.67
N ASN A 151 -6.06 11.89 22.88
CA ASN A 151 -6.41 11.90 21.47
C ASN A 151 -5.46 10.98 20.71
N LEU A 152 -6.00 9.92 20.09
CA LEU A 152 -5.24 8.95 19.34
C LEU A 152 -4.98 9.45 17.90
N TYR A 153 -3.71 9.56 17.56
CA TYR A 153 -3.26 9.84 16.20
C TYR A 153 -2.47 8.64 15.67
N VAL A 154 -2.82 8.18 14.47
CA VAL A 154 -2.19 7.02 13.87
C VAL A 154 -1.51 7.42 12.57
N PHE A 155 -0.26 7.06 12.39
CA PHE A 155 0.51 7.39 11.20
C PHE A 155 1.24 6.18 10.60
N CYS A 156 1.60 6.32 9.33
CA CYS A 156 2.47 5.41 8.60
C CYS A 156 3.30 6.20 7.59
N LYS A 157 3.86 5.57 6.58
CA LYS A 157 4.66 6.25 5.54
C LYS A 157 3.84 7.20 4.64
N SER A 158 2.56 6.91 4.38
CA SER A 158 1.75 7.66 3.38
C SER A 158 0.31 7.94 3.83
N GLY A 159 -0.10 7.52 5.03
CA GLY A 159 -1.47 7.64 5.52
C GLY A 159 -2.40 6.46 5.15
N LYS A 160 -2.01 5.55 4.25
CA LYS A 160 -2.85 4.42 3.82
C LYS A 160 -2.95 3.31 4.88
N ARG A 161 -1.82 2.84 5.41
CA ARG A 161 -1.78 1.81 6.47
C ARG A 161 -2.41 2.29 7.76
N SER A 162 -2.22 3.57 8.12
CA SER A 162 -2.84 4.18 9.31
C SER A 162 -4.35 4.31 9.17
N LEU A 163 -4.88 4.61 7.98
CA LEU A 163 -6.31 4.58 7.72
C LEU A 163 -6.88 3.16 7.87
N GLN A 164 -6.18 2.16 7.33
CA GLN A 164 -6.55 0.75 7.49
C GLN A 164 -6.56 0.34 8.97
N ALA A 165 -5.53 0.72 9.72
CA ALA A 165 -5.44 0.47 11.16
C ALA A 165 -6.64 1.06 11.91
N LEU A 166 -7.02 2.30 11.61
CA LEU A 166 -8.17 2.95 12.25
C LEU A 166 -9.51 2.29 11.90
N ARG A 167 -9.67 1.74 10.69
CA ARG A 167 -10.83 0.92 10.34
C ARG A 167 -10.93 -0.33 11.21
N LEU A 168 -9.80 -0.99 11.47
CA LEU A 168 -9.73 -2.17 12.32
C LEU A 168 -10.03 -1.81 13.78
N LEU A 169 -9.39 -0.76 14.31
CA LEU A 169 -9.59 -0.26 15.67
C LEU A 169 -11.04 0.20 15.92
N LYS A 170 -11.69 0.79 14.91
CA LYS A 170 -13.09 1.21 15.01
C LYS A 170 -14.05 0.05 15.28
N LYS A 171 -13.78 -1.16 14.75
CA LYS A 171 -14.56 -2.37 15.05
C LYS A 171 -14.54 -2.71 16.54
N HIS A 172 -13.50 -2.30 17.25
CA HIS A 172 -13.30 -2.50 18.68
C HIS A 172 -13.68 -1.27 19.53
N GLY A 173 -14.39 -0.29 18.92
CA GLY A 173 -14.86 0.92 19.59
C GLY A 173 -13.79 1.99 19.83
N ILE A 174 -12.59 1.84 19.26
CA ILE A 174 -11.49 2.80 19.41
C ILE A 174 -11.59 3.82 18.27
N LYS A 175 -11.69 5.11 18.64
CA LYS A 175 -11.68 6.24 17.72
C LYS A 175 -10.30 6.87 17.67
N GLY A 176 -9.89 7.30 16.47
CA GLY A 176 -8.60 7.99 16.29
C GLY A 176 -8.61 8.84 15.02
N ILE A 177 -7.51 9.55 14.83
CA ILE A 177 -7.30 10.52 13.74
C ILE A 177 -6.15 9.99 12.87
N ASN A 178 -6.37 9.96 11.57
CA ASN A 178 -5.36 9.56 10.60
C ASN A 178 -4.41 10.73 10.29
N ILE A 179 -3.11 10.45 10.17
CA ILE A 179 -2.14 11.43 9.66
C ILE A 179 -1.96 11.19 8.17
N GLU A 180 -2.47 12.12 7.38
CA GLU A 180 -2.35 12.10 5.92
C GLU A 180 -0.97 12.59 5.49
N GLY A 181 -0.37 11.89 4.53
CA GLY A 181 0.99 12.15 4.07
C GLY A 181 2.06 11.35 4.82
N GLY A 182 1.81 10.98 6.07
CA GLY A 182 2.72 10.14 6.86
C GLY A 182 4.09 10.74 7.13
N ILE A 183 5.15 9.91 7.24
CA ILE A 183 6.54 10.28 7.60
C ILE A 183 7.52 9.67 6.60
#